data_6bb1560c2bc73bddd1d9286dc87e7cfe
#
_entry.id   6bb1560c2bc73bddd1d9286dc87e7cfe
#
_cell.length_a   1.000
_cell.length_b   1.000
_cell.length_c   1.000
_cell.angle_alpha   90.00
_cell.angle_beta   90.00
_cell.angle_gamma   90.00
#
_symmetry.space_group_name_H-M   'P 1'
#
loop_
_entity.id
_entity.type
_entity.pdbx_description
1 polymer ?
#
loop_
_entity_poly.entity_id
_entity_poly.type
_entity_poly.pdbx_seq_one_letter_code
_entity_poly.pdbx_strand_id
1 'polypeptide(L)'
;MTLVALGFAYVAINSGKREEDYAPLQKRAYRLRTNLFWALVLVFGPVMIYTLVGDLPYDASHAGSNSGVVQVVQATGYQWRWELSRDRVVKDQPVEFRVTSADVNHGFGIYDVNMHLLAQTQAMPGYTNVIRYTFRKEGTYRILCMEYCGIAHHNMMTEIKVGGL
;
A
#
# COMPACT_ATOMS: atom_id res chain seq x y z
N MET A 1 -10.81 -12.07 21.01
CA MET A 1 -12.08 -12.81 21.18
C MET A 1 -12.60 -12.77 22.63
N THR A 2 -11.76 -12.95 23.65
CA THR A 2 -12.19 -13.04 25.07
C THR A 2 -12.93 -11.80 25.59
N LEU A 3 -12.47 -10.59 25.32
CA LEU A 3 -13.12 -9.34 25.73
C LEU A 3 -14.52 -9.15 25.14
N VAL A 4 -14.70 -9.54 23.87
CA VAL A 4 -16.00 -9.48 23.19
C VAL A 4 -16.97 -10.46 23.83
N ALA A 5 -16.52 -11.70 24.09
CA ALA A 5 -17.34 -12.71 24.77
C ALA A 5 -17.76 -12.27 26.18
N LEU A 6 -16.84 -11.65 26.96
CA LEU A 6 -17.17 -11.09 28.27
C LEU A 6 -18.18 -9.94 28.17
N GLY A 7 -18.08 -9.08 27.15
CA GLY A 7 -19.08 -8.03 26.88
C GLY A 7 -20.48 -8.58 26.60
N PHE A 8 -20.57 -9.59 25.74
CA PHE A 8 -21.85 -10.25 25.47
C PHE A 8 -22.41 -10.98 26.68
N ALA A 9 -21.58 -11.68 27.45
CA ALA A 9 -22.00 -12.33 28.69
C ALA A 9 -22.52 -11.32 29.72
N TYR A 10 -21.84 -10.19 29.89
CA TYR A 10 -22.31 -9.09 30.74
C TYR A 10 -23.68 -8.57 30.32
N VAL A 11 -23.90 -8.32 29.02
CA VAL A 11 -25.19 -7.87 28.49
C VAL A 11 -26.27 -8.92 28.72
N ALA A 12 -25.99 -10.20 28.45
CA ALA A 12 -26.96 -11.29 28.63
C ALA A 12 -27.39 -11.43 30.11
N ILE A 13 -26.44 -11.39 31.05
CA ILE A 13 -26.69 -11.48 32.49
C ILE A 13 -27.52 -10.30 32.99
N ASN A 14 -27.37 -9.11 32.40
CA ASN A 14 -28.06 -7.90 32.84
C ASN A 14 -29.30 -7.56 32.01
N SER A 15 -29.65 -8.36 31.00
CA SER A 15 -30.75 -8.09 30.06
C SER A 15 -32.14 -8.00 30.69
N GLY A 16 -32.35 -8.61 31.86
CA GLY A 16 -33.59 -8.53 32.62
C GLY A 16 -33.80 -7.27 33.48
N LYS A 17 -32.74 -6.46 33.65
CA LYS A 17 -32.79 -5.22 34.42
C LYS A 17 -33.44 -4.12 33.57
N ARG A 18 -34.61 -3.65 33.97
CA ARG A 18 -35.32 -2.54 33.30
C ARG A 18 -35.09 -1.26 34.10
N GLU A 19 -34.72 -0.20 33.40
CA GLU A 19 -34.67 1.15 33.96
C GLU A 19 -36.02 1.82 33.68
N GLU A 20 -36.72 2.30 34.73
CA GLU A 20 -38.02 2.97 34.63
C GLU A 20 -37.86 4.42 34.17
N ASP A 21 -36.75 5.08 34.55
CA ASP A 21 -36.45 6.44 34.12
C ASP A 21 -35.29 6.44 33.11
N TYR A 22 -35.61 6.70 31.86
CA TYR A 22 -34.62 6.70 30.76
C TYR A 22 -33.74 7.94 30.72
N ALA A 23 -34.15 9.06 31.27
CA ALA A 23 -33.44 10.34 31.17
C ALA A 23 -32.05 10.31 31.84
N PRO A 24 -31.85 9.78 33.07
CA PRO A 24 -30.54 9.65 33.66
C PRO A 24 -29.60 8.70 32.90
N LEU A 25 -30.17 7.59 32.41
CA LEU A 25 -29.46 6.61 31.61
C LEU A 25 -28.91 7.25 30.32
N GLN A 26 -29.74 7.97 29.59
CA GLN A 26 -29.39 8.67 28.37
C GLN A 26 -28.25 9.69 28.62
N LYS A 27 -28.37 10.51 29.66
CA LYS A 27 -27.35 11.50 30.03
C LYS A 27 -25.99 10.85 30.33
N ARG A 28 -26.02 9.72 31.05
CA ARG A 28 -24.80 8.95 31.36
C ARG A 28 -24.19 8.33 30.13
N ALA A 29 -24.99 7.73 29.25
CA ALA A 29 -24.55 7.11 28.00
C ALA A 29 -23.92 8.14 27.03
N TYR A 30 -24.55 9.32 26.88
CA TYR A 30 -24.01 10.38 26.05
C TYR A 30 -22.68 10.94 26.60
N ARG A 31 -22.57 11.08 27.91
CA ARG A 31 -21.30 11.50 28.54
C ARG A 31 -20.19 10.49 28.30
N LEU A 32 -20.49 9.20 28.48
CA LEU A 32 -19.53 8.13 28.20
C LEU A 32 -19.08 8.13 26.75
N ARG A 33 -20.02 8.25 25.83
CA ARG A 33 -19.75 8.36 24.39
C ARG A 33 -18.83 9.54 24.07
N THR A 34 -19.12 10.71 24.61
CA THR A 34 -18.31 11.93 24.40
C THR A 34 -16.90 11.75 24.97
N ASN A 35 -16.78 11.18 26.15
CA ASN A 35 -15.46 10.93 26.76
C ASN A 35 -14.66 9.90 25.96
N LEU A 36 -15.28 8.82 25.52
CA LEU A 36 -14.64 7.81 24.68
C LEU A 36 -14.22 8.40 23.33
N PHE A 37 -15.08 9.20 22.71
CA PHE A 37 -14.75 9.87 21.44
C PHE A 37 -13.50 10.72 21.58
N TRP A 38 -13.46 11.61 22.59
CA TRP A 38 -12.29 12.46 22.80
C TRP A 38 -11.04 11.69 23.22
N ALA A 39 -11.18 10.63 24.03
CA ALA A 39 -10.07 9.76 24.37
C ALA A 39 -9.47 9.09 23.11
N LEU A 40 -10.31 8.59 22.23
CA LEU A 40 -9.86 8.01 20.95
C LEU A 40 -9.20 9.05 20.04
N VAL A 41 -9.78 10.23 19.91
CA VAL A 41 -9.18 11.32 19.10
C VAL A 41 -7.82 11.75 19.64
N LEU A 42 -7.68 11.89 20.97
CA LEU A 42 -6.43 12.33 21.59
C LEU A 42 -5.34 11.25 21.55
N VAL A 43 -5.69 9.98 21.54
CA VAL A 43 -4.72 8.88 21.45
C VAL A 43 -4.38 8.55 20.00
N PHE A 44 -5.38 8.30 19.17
CA PHE A 44 -5.17 7.84 17.79
C PHE A 44 -4.90 8.97 16.80
N GLY A 45 -5.40 10.18 17.07
CA GLY A 45 -5.15 11.35 16.21
C GLY A 45 -3.66 11.66 16.05
N PRO A 46 -2.89 11.85 17.14
CA PRO A 46 -1.46 12.06 17.05
C PRO A 46 -0.69 10.90 16.41
N VAL A 47 -1.07 9.66 16.71
CA VAL A 47 -0.46 8.46 16.09
C VAL A 47 -0.70 8.45 14.59
N MET A 48 -1.94 8.74 14.17
CA MET A 48 -2.28 8.81 12.74
C MET A 48 -1.52 9.95 12.03
N ILE A 49 -1.43 11.14 12.64
CA ILE A 49 -0.65 12.25 12.09
C ILE A 49 0.83 11.87 11.98
N TYR A 50 1.39 11.25 13.03
CA TYR A 50 2.78 10.82 13.04
C TYR A 50 3.07 9.81 11.91
N THR A 51 2.22 8.79 11.75
CA THR A 51 2.40 7.78 10.69
C THR A 51 2.22 8.37 9.29
N LEU A 52 1.27 9.31 9.10
CA LEU A 52 1.06 9.97 7.82
C LEU A 52 2.22 10.89 7.43
N VAL A 53 2.84 11.56 8.40
CA VAL A 53 3.92 12.53 8.13
C VAL A 53 5.30 11.86 8.14
N GLY A 54 5.51 10.84 9.00
CA GLY A 54 6.83 10.27 9.24
C GLY A 54 7.13 8.95 8.53
N ASP A 55 6.15 8.05 8.46
CA ASP A 55 6.42 6.66 8.08
C ASP A 55 5.93 6.27 6.69
N LEU A 56 5.01 7.04 6.09
CA LEU A 56 4.58 6.74 4.73
C LEU A 56 5.66 7.19 3.72
N PRO A 57 6.15 6.30 2.87
CA PRO A 57 7.12 6.63 1.83
C PRO A 57 6.51 7.46 0.69
N TYR A 58 5.45 8.20 0.98
CA TYR A 58 4.70 9.00 0.01
C TYR A 58 5.59 10.08 -0.61
N ASP A 59 6.40 10.74 0.19
CA ASP A 59 7.34 11.76 -0.26
C ASP A 59 8.52 11.18 -1.05
N ALA A 60 8.92 9.93 -0.74
CA ALA A 60 10.01 9.27 -1.47
C ALA A 60 9.63 8.88 -2.89
N SER A 61 8.32 8.65 -3.16
CA SER A 61 7.84 8.28 -4.50
C SER A 61 7.42 9.50 -5.34
N HIS A 62 6.97 10.59 -4.69
CA HIS A 62 6.41 11.77 -5.37
C HIS A 62 7.25 13.03 -5.23
N ALA A 63 7.95 13.21 -4.13
CA ALA A 63 8.88 14.32 -4.03
C ALA A 63 10.03 14.08 -5.00
N GLY A 64 10.24 15.04 -5.87
CA GLY A 64 11.47 15.19 -6.63
C GLY A 64 12.65 15.37 -5.70
N SER A 65 12.85 14.42 -4.80
CA SER A 65 14.02 14.34 -3.96
C SER A 65 15.22 14.29 -4.88
N ASN A 66 16.05 15.31 -4.82
CA ASN A 66 17.36 15.44 -5.46
C ASN A 66 18.38 14.37 -5.04
N SER A 67 17.96 13.26 -4.49
CA SER A 67 18.79 12.09 -4.24
C SER A 67 19.01 11.38 -5.57
N GLY A 68 19.99 11.86 -6.31
CA GLY A 68 20.69 11.26 -7.44
C GLY A 68 20.01 10.09 -8.14
N VAL A 69 18.83 10.31 -8.77
CA VAL A 69 18.28 9.30 -9.68
C VAL A 69 19.24 9.12 -10.83
N VAL A 70 19.95 8.00 -10.83
CA VAL A 70 20.96 7.72 -11.85
C VAL A 70 20.36 6.95 -13.01
N GLN A 71 19.28 6.20 -12.79
CA GLN A 71 18.69 5.31 -13.79
C GLN A 71 17.17 5.48 -13.86
N VAL A 72 16.66 5.82 -15.03
CA VAL A 72 15.21 5.88 -15.30
C VAL A 72 14.81 4.73 -16.22
N VAL A 73 13.78 4.00 -15.84
CA VAL A 73 13.16 2.94 -16.63
C VAL A 73 11.71 3.35 -16.93
N GLN A 74 11.39 3.57 -18.19
CA GLN A 74 10.00 3.70 -18.63
C GLN A 74 9.41 2.29 -18.70
N ALA A 75 8.23 2.10 -18.12
CA ALA A 75 7.51 0.83 -18.12
C ALA A 75 6.09 1.08 -18.62
N THR A 76 5.73 0.48 -19.75
CA THR A 76 4.39 0.59 -20.33
C THR A 76 3.73 -0.78 -20.35
N GLY A 77 2.54 -0.87 -19.72
CA GLY A 77 1.69 -2.06 -19.76
C GLY A 77 0.82 -2.10 -21.00
N TYR A 78 0.73 -3.28 -21.58
CA TYR A 78 -0.21 -3.64 -22.66
C TYR A 78 -0.85 -4.99 -22.29
N GLN A 79 -2.00 -5.31 -22.81
CA GLN A 79 -2.58 -6.64 -22.73
C GLN A 79 -1.79 -7.59 -23.66
N TRP A 80 -0.94 -8.48 -23.22
CA TRP A 80 -0.57 -8.91 -21.88
C TRP A 80 0.95 -8.96 -21.79
N ARG A 81 1.60 -7.82 -21.92
CA ARG A 81 3.05 -7.68 -21.87
C ARG A 81 3.47 -6.37 -21.21
N TRP A 82 4.70 -6.34 -20.75
CA TRP A 82 5.39 -5.14 -20.31
C TRP A 82 6.43 -4.72 -21.36
N GLU A 83 6.46 -3.44 -21.70
CA GLU A 83 7.56 -2.84 -22.44
C GLU A 83 8.40 -1.99 -21.50
N LEU A 84 9.69 -2.28 -21.41
CA LEU A 84 10.67 -1.54 -20.60
C LEU A 84 11.62 -0.80 -21.53
N SER A 85 11.94 0.44 -21.22
CA SER A 85 12.95 1.22 -21.97
C SER A 85 14.36 0.66 -21.83
N ARG A 86 14.59 -0.16 -20.78
CA ARG A 86 15.83 -0.95 -20.57
C ARG A 86 15.52 -2.19 -19.74
N ASP A 87 16.21 -3.25 -20.01
CA ASP A 87 16.09 -4.55 -19.33
C ASP A 87 17.21 -4.78 -18.29
N ARG A 88 18.13 -3.80 -18.14
CA ARG A 88 19.29 -3.88 -17.24
C ARG A 88 19.47 -2.60 -16.45
N VAL A 89 19.79 -2.76 -15.14
CA VAL A 89 20.10 -1.66 -14.22
C VAL A 89 21.30 -2.02 -13.34
N VAL A 90 21.95 -1.00 -12.81
CA VAL A 90 23.15 -1.14 -11.97
C VAL A 90 22.75 -1.30 -10.51
N LYS A 91 23.38 -2.24 -9.83
CA LYS A 91 23.21 -2.49 -8.40
C LYS A 91 23.62 -1.27 -7.56
N ASP A 92 22.98 -1.15 -6.38
CA ASP A 92 23.23 -0.12 -5.35
C ASP A 92 23.00 1.33 -5.81
N GLN A 93 22.44 1.51 -7.00
CA GLN A 93 22.03 2.81 -7.50
C GLN A 93 20.50 2.93 -7.52
N PRO A 94 19.94 4.09 -7.17
CA PRO A 94 18.48 4.32 -7.25
C PRO A 94 17.98 4.20 -8.69
N VAL A 95 16.95 3.39 -8.87
CA VAL A 95 16.23 3.22 -10.13
C VAL A 95 14.84 3.84 -9.97
N GLU A 96 14.46 4.73 -10.89
CA GLU A 96 13.14 5.30 -10.98
C GLU A 96 12.37 4.61 -12.11
N PHE A 97 11.31 3.91 -11.76
CA PHE A 97 10.37 3.35 -12.73
C PHE A 97 9.23 4.36 -12.95
N ARG A 98 9.04 4.76 -14.19
CA ARG A 98 7.90 5.54 -14.65
C ARG A 98 6.92 4.61 -15.33
N VAL A 99 5.82 4.34 -14.65
CA VAL A 99 4.91 3.27 -14.98
C VAL A 99 3.59 3.83 -15.50
N THR A 100 3.19 3.40 -16.69
CA THR A 100 1.92 3.77 -17.31
C THR A 100 1.31 2.57 -18.03
N SER A 101 0.11 2.74 -18.55
CA SER A 101 -0.57 1.76 -19.40
C SER A 101 -1.02 2.39 -20.71
N ALA A 102 -1.00 1.61 -21.77
CA ALA A 102 -1.50 1.99 -23.07
C ALA A 102 -2.97 1.61 -23.31
N ASP A 103 -3.54 0.72 -22.50
CA ASP A 103 -4.89 0.17 -22.72
C ASP A 103 -5.73 0.14 -21.45
N VAL A 104 -5.60 -0.86 -20.59
CA VAL A 104 -6.39 -1.04 -19.36
C VAL A 104 -5.50 -0.87 -18.13
N ASN A 105 -6.08 -0.88 -16.93
CA ASN A 105 -5.31 -0.87 -15.71
C ASN A 105 -4.53 -2.18 -15.54
N HIS A 106 -3.27 -2.05 -15.13
CA HIS A 106 -2.39 -3.14 -14.73
C HIS A 106 -1.75 -2.83 -13.38
N GLY A 107 -1.28 -3.84 -12.68
CA GLY A 107 -0.47 -3.68 -11.47
C GLY A 107 0.99 -4.00 -11.78
N PHE A 108 1.88 -3.07 -11.53
CA PHE A 108 3.32 -3.26 -11.72
C PHE A 108 3.96 -3.71 -10.41
N GLY A 109 4.35 -4.97 -10.31
CA GLY A 109 4.98 -5.53 -9.11
C GLY A 109 6.36 -6.08 -9.41
N ILE A 110 7.37 -5.64 -8.66
CA ILE A 110 8.76 -6.11 -8.76
C ILE A 110 8.99 -7.20 -7.72
N TYR A 111 9.46 -8.37 -8.17
CA TYR A 111 9.73 -9.53 -7.34
C TYR A 111 11.18 -9.98 -7.40
N ASP A 112 11.70 -10.46 -6.28
CA ASP A 112 13.00 -11.12 -6.22
C ASP A 112 12.95 -12.56 -6.74
N VAL A 113 14.10 -13.23 -6.73
CA VAL A 113 14.23 -14.63 -7.18
C VAL A 113 13.43 -15.62 -6.32
N ASN A 114 13.10 -15.25 -5.08
CA ASN A 114 12.30 -16.06 -4.16
C ASN A 114 10.80 -15.70 -4.22
N MET A 115 10.40 -14.89 -5.18
CA MET A 115 9.02 -14.39 -5.33
C MET A 115 8.53 -13.52 -4.16
N HIS A 116 9.44 -12.81 -3.48
CA HIS A 116 9.05 -11.76 -2.54
C HIS A 116 8.79 -10.47 -3.29
N LEU A 117 7.65 -9.86 -3.03
CA LEU A 117 7.31 -8.54 -3.55
C LEU A 117 8.19 -7.48 -2.91
N LEU A 118 8.92 -6.72 -3.72
CA LEU A 118 9.85 -5.69 -3.28
C LEU A 118 9.26 -4.29 -3.37
N ALA A 119 8.51 -4.03 -4.44
CA ALA A 119 7.87 -2.75 -4.70
C ALA A 119 6.72 -2.92 -5.68
N GLN A 120 5.70 -2.06 -5.59
CA GLN A 120 4.55 -2.11 -6.49
C GLN A 120 3.95 -0.73 -6.73
N THR A 121 3.32 -0.57 -7.89
CA THR A 121 2.49 0.59 -8.22
C THR A 121 1.45 0.22 -9.28
N GLN A 122 0.46 1.09 -9.48
CA GLN A 122 -0.53 0.95 -10.54
C GLN A 122 0.03 1.46 -11.87
N ALA A 123 -0.31 0.78 -12.97
CA ALA A 123 -0.13 1.25 -14.33
C ALA A 123 -1.50 1.63 -14.89
N MET A 124 -1.76 2.92 -15.06
CA MET A 124 -3.07 3.44 -15.47
C MET A 124 -2.97 4.16 -16.81
N PRO A 125 -3.96 4.03 -17.68
CA PRO A 125 -4.03 4.80 -18.94
C PRO A 125 -4.08 6.30 -18.65
N GLY A 126 -3.30 7.07 -19.43
CA GLY A 126 -3.26 8.52 -19.32
C GLY A 126 -2.58 9.09 -18.06
N TYR A 127 -2.02 8.25 -17.21
CA TYR A 127 -1.31 8.65 -16.01
C TYR A 127 0.02 7.90 -15.85
N THR A 128 1.05 8.58 -15.34
CA THR A 128 2.35 7.97 -15.07
C THR A 128 2.62 7.97 -13.57
N ASN A 129 2.62 6.80 -12.98
CA ASN A 129 3.05 6.59 -11.61
C ASN A 129 4.57 6.44 -11.54
N VAL A 130 5.15 6.93 -10.46
CA VAL A 130 6.60 6.86 -10.23
C VAL A 130 6.84 6.02 -8.99
N ILE A 131 7.73 5.02 -9.14
CA ILE A 131 8.21 4.23 -8.01
C ILE A 131 9.72 4.14 -8.07
N ARG A 132 10.38 4.29 -6.91
CA ARG A 132 11.83 4.22 -6.79
C ARG A 132 12.21 2.99 -5.98
N TYR A 133 13.23 2.30 -6.48
CA TYR A 133 13.78 1.14 -5.79
C TYR A 133 15.29 1.05 -5.99
N THR A 134 16.02 0.63 -4.96
CA THR A 134 17.46 0.39 -5.04
C THR A 134 17.72 -1.09 -4.84
N PHE A 135 18.16 -1.75 -5.91
CA PHE A 135 18.49 -3.18 -5.87
C PHE A 135 19.83 -3.40 -5.14
N ARG A 136 19.80 -4.19 -4.08
CA ARG A 136 20.97 -4.49 -3.24
C ARG A 136 21.67 -5.81 -3.60
N LYS A 137 21.05 -6.63 -4.44
CA LYS A 137 21.59 -7.90 -4.88
C LYS A 137 21.59 -7.97 -6.40
N GLU A 138 22.62 -8.57 -6.98
CA GLU A 138 22.65 -8.88 -8.40
C GLU A 138 21.74 -10.06 -8.71
N GLY A 139 21.23 -10.11 -9.93
CA GLY A 139 20.37 -11.19 -10.38
C GLY A 139 19.25 -10.74 -11.30
N THR A 140 18.39 -11.67 -11.64
CA THR A 140 17.20 -11.42 -12.46
C THR A 140 16.00 -11.24 -11.55
N TYR A 141 15.32 -10.11 -11.70
CA TYR A 141 14.11 -9.77 -10.99
C TYR A 141 12.93 -9.86 -11.95
N ARG A 142 11.78 -10.32 -11.44
CA ARG A 142 10.56 -10.46 -12.25
C ARG A 142 9.64 -9.28 -12.03
N ILE A 143 9.02 -8.85 -13.10
CA ILE A 143 7.96 -7.84 -13.10
C ILE A 143 6.68 -8.55 -13.51
N LEU A 144 5.73 -8.63 -12.58
CA LEU A 144 4.45 -9.31 -12.77
C LEU A 144 3.31 -8.29 -12.82
N CYS A 145 2.27 -8.61 -13.57
CA CYS A 145 1.01 -7.87 -13.47
C CYS A 145 0.22 -8.33 -12.24
N MET A 146 -0.17 -7.38 -11.40
CA MET A 146 -0.87 -7.63 -10.14
C MET A 146 -2.35 -7.20 -10.16
N GLU A 147 -2.82 -6.68 -11.30
CA GLU A 147 -4.21 -6.26 -11.50
C GLU A 147 -4.81 -7.03 -12.65
N TYR A 148 -6.01 -7.59 -12.46
CA TYR A 148 -6.68 -8.35 -13.51
C TYR A 148 -6.92 -7.49 -14.75
N CYS A 149 -6.27 -7.84 -15.84
CA CYS A 149 -6.29 -7.10 -17.11
C CYS A 149 -6.82 -7.93 -18.29
N GLY A 150 -7.48 -9.04 -18.02
CA GLY A 150 -8.09 -9.88 -19.05
C GLY A 150 -7.59 -11.33 -19.06
N ILE A 151 -7.92 -12.07 -20.12
CA ILE A 151 -7.81 -13.54 -20.16
C ILE A 151 -6.38 -14.09 -19.97
N ALA A 152 -5.37 -13.39 -20.47
CA ALA A 152 -3.98 -13.82 -20.37
C ALA A 152 -3.19 -13.03 -19.27
N HIS A 153 -3.90 -12.42 -18.31
CA HIS A 153 -3.31 -11.70 -17.18
C HIS A 153 -2.18 -12.50 -16.48
N HIS A 154 -2.37 -13.78 -16.25
CA HIS A 154 -1.40 -14.66 -15.57
C HIS A 154 -0.08 -14.85 -16.36
N ASN A 155 -0.07 -14.54 -17.64
CA ASN A 155 1.13 -14.63 -18.50
C ASN A 155 1.84 -13.27 -18.64
N MET A 156 1.26 -12.17 -18.10
CA MET A 156 1.82 -10.85 -18.23
C MET A 156 2.98 -10.63 -17.28
N MET A 157 4.17 -10.97 -17.76
CA MET A 157 5.42 -10.84 -17.00
C MET A 157 6.56 -10.37 -17.91
N THR A 158 7.60 -9.79 -17.28
CA THR A 158 8.89 -9.52 -17.90
C THR A 158 9.99 -9.60 -16.84
N GLU A 159 11.22 -9.44 -17.24
CA GLU A 159 12.38 -9.51 -16.35
C GLU A 159 13.25 -8.25 -16.48
N ILE A 160 13.90 -7.89 -15.38
CA ILE A 160 14.94 -6.88 -15.34
C ILE A 160 16.19 -7.46 -14.67
N LYS A 161 17.35 -7.25 -15.29
CA LYS A 161 18.62 -7.77 -14.80
C LYS A 161 19.35 -6.70 -14.01
N VAL A 162 19.84 -7.06 -12.85
CA VAL A 162 20.62 -6.20 -11.95
C VAL A 162 22.05 -6.71 -11.91
N GLY A 163 22.99 -5.86 -12.23
CA GLY A 163 24.42 -6.23 -12.21
C GLY A 163 25.33 -5.01 -12.43
N GLY A 164 26.64 -5.24 -12.43
CA GLY A 164 27.60 -4.27 -12.94
C GLY A 164 27.49 -4.10 -14.46
N LEU A 165 27.95 -2.98 -14.99
CA LEU A 165 28.11 -2.74 -16.43
C LEU A 165 29.10 -3.75 -17.01
#